data_4d91ab2ac6fd3e82190b5ed72d1b717d
#
_entry.id   4d91ab2ac6fd3e82190b5ed72d1b717d
#
_cell.length_a   1.000
_cell.length_b   1.000
_cell.length_c   1.000
_cell.angle_alpha   90.00
_cell.angle_beta   90.00
_cell.angle_gamma   90.00
#
_symmetry.space_group_name_H-M   'P 1'
#
loop_
_entity.id
_entity.type
_entity.pdbx_description
1 polymer ?
#
loop_
_entity_poly.entity_id
_entity_poly.type
_entity_poly.pdbx_seq_one_letter_code
_entity_poly.pdbx_strand_id
1 'polypeptide(L)' 'METPVTVPMVGKIVSVAVKAGDRVEENDQIAVLEAMKMEMPIVAPISGIVKEVCVSGGQEVEAEVTLAIIE' A
#
# COMPACT_ATOMS: atom_id res chain seq x y z
N MET A 1 9.70 4.92 -14.37
CA MET A 1 9.80 5.77 -13.18
C MET A 1 9.12 5.11 -12.02
N GLU A 2 9.70 5.23 -10.84
CA GLU A 2 9.15 4.60 -9.65
C GLU A 2 8.19 5.56 -8.96
N THR A 3 7.04 5.02 -8.54
CA THR A 3 6.04 5.79 -7.82
C THR A 3 5.78 5.11 -6.48
N PRO A 4 6.08 5.79 -5.38
CA PRO A 4 5.80 5.21 -4.07
C PRO A 4 4.31 5.29 -3.75
N VAL A 5 3.80 4.24 -3.11
CA VAL A 5 2.45 4.26 -2.53
C VAL A 5 2.65 4.47 -1.04
N THR A 6 2.16 5.60 -0.53
CA THR A 6 2.41 5.97 0.85
C THR A 6 1.14 5.84 1.69
N VAL A 7 1.37 5.65 3.00
CA VAL A 7 0.28 5.54 3.97
C VAL A 7 -0.23 6.94 4.30
N PRO A 8 -1.55 7.19 4.26
CA PRO A 8 -2.07 8.54 4.48
C PRO A 8 -2.06 8.99 5.93
N MET A 9 -2.01 8.07 6.88
CA MET A 9 -2.02 8.42 8.30
C MET A 9 -1.49 7.25 9.12
N VAL A 10 -1.20 7.51 10.38
CA VAL A 10 -0.73 6.47 11.30
C VAL A 10 -1.81 5.41 11.47
N GLY A 11 -1.41 4.15 11.47
CA GLY A 11 -2.34 3.05 11.63
C GLY A 11 -1.64 1.70 11.56
N LYS A 12 -2.42 0.67 11.30
CA LYS A 12 -1.92 -0.70 11.22
C LYS A 12 -2.32 -1.30 9.88
N ILE A 13 -1.38 -2.00 9.25
CA ILE A 13 -1.67 -2.70 8.00
C ILE A 13 -2.45 -3.97 8.35
N VAL A 14 -3.68 -4.05 7.88
CA VAL A 14 -4.52 -5.23 8.09
C VAL A 14 -4.10 -6.36 7.16
N SER A 15 -3.93 -6.02 5.88
CA SER A 15 -3.53 -6.99 4.87
C SER A 15 -2.87 -6.27 3.70
N VAL A 16 -2.07 -7.03 2.95
CA VAL A 16 -1.46 -6.53 1.71
C VAL A 16 -1.96 -7.45 0.60
N ALA A 17 -2.55 -6.86 -0.43
CA ALA A 17 -3.21 -7.60 -1.50
C ALA A 17 -2.28 -7.92 -2.68
N VAL A 18 -1.09 -7.35 -2.71
CA VAL A 18 -0.17 -7.50 -3.85
C VAL A 18 1.21 -7.92 -3.35
N LYS A 19 2.03 -8.37 -4.29
CA LYS A 19 3.42 -8.72 -4.02
C LYS A 19 4.29 -8.23 -5.16
N ALA A 20 5.60 -8.22 -4.95
CA ALA A 20 6.54 -7.80 -5.98
C ALA A 20 6.33 -8.63 -7.24
N GLY A 21 6.28 -7.96 -8.38
CA GLY A 21 6.04 -8.58 -9.67
C GLY A 21 4.59 -8.54 -10.13
N ASP A 22 3.65 -8.22 -9.25
CA ASP A 22 2.24 -8.15 -9.63
C ASP A 22 1.99 -6.91 -10.48
N ARG A 23 1.10 -7.08 -11.45
CA ARG A 23 0.62 -5.95 -12.23
C ARG A 23 -0.61 -5.35 -11.54
N VAL A 24 -0.63 -4.03 -11.44
CA VAL A 24 -1.77 -3.31 -10.87
C VAL A 24 -2.22 -2.21 -11.82
N GLU A 25 -3.48 -1.83 -11.71
CA GLU A 25 -4.01 -0.69 -12.42
C GLU A 25 -4.33 0.42 -11.45
N GLU A 26 -4.44 1.63 -11.95
CA GLU A 26 -4.81 2.77 -11.12
C GLU A 26 -6.10 2.46 -10.37
N ASN A 27 -6.11 2.76 -9.07
CA ASN A 27 -7.23 2.52 -8.15
C ASN A 27 -7.40 1.06 -7.70
N ASP A 28 -6.54 0.14 -8.16
CA ASP A 28 -6.55 -1.22 -7.60
C ASP A 28 -6.16 -1.19 -6.14
N GLN A 29 -6.81 -2.03 -5.34
CA GLN A 29 -6.50 -2.10 -3.92
C GLN A 29 -5.15 -2.76 -3.70
N ILE A 30 -4.26 -2.06 -3.01
CA ILE A 30 -2.91 -2.53 -2.68
C ILE A 30 -2.90 -3.15 -1.29
N ALA A 31 -3.56 -2.51 -0.35
CA ALA A 31 -3.54 -2.94 1.05
C ALA A 31 -4.75 -2.37 1.78
N VAL A 32 -4.96 -2.84 3.00
CA VAL A 32 -5.97 -2.28 3.88
C VAL A 32 -5.27 -1.72 5.11
N LEU A 33 -5.58 -0.48 5.43
CA LEU A 33 -5.06 0.20 6.62
C LEU A 33 -6.18 0.35 7.64
N GLU A 34 -5.90 -0.02 8.88
CA GLU A 34 -6.81 0.26 9.99
C GLU A 34 -6.30 1.50 10.72
N ALA A 35 -7.12 2.54 10.78
CA ALA A 35 -6.80 3.77 11.47
C ALA A 35 -8.08 4.33 12.08
N MET A 36 -7.98 4.85 13.30
CA MET A 36 -9.13 5.45 13.98
C MET A 36 -10.33 4.51 14.06
N LYS A 37 -10.06 3.22 14.26
CA LYS A 37 -11.09 2.17 14.37
C LYS A 37 -11.86 1.95 13.08
N MET A 38 -11.31 2.36 11.95
CA MET A 38 -11.90 2.16 10.63
C MET A 38 -10.90 1.51 9.71
N GLU A 39 -11.38 0.66 8.82
CA GLU A 39 -10.53 0.09 7.78
C GLU A 39 -10.71 0.91 6.51
N MET A 40 -9.61 1.22 5.86
CA MET A 40 -9.64 1.97 4.62
C MET A 40 -8.73 1.32 3.58
N PRO A 41 -9.17 1.25 2.33
CA PRO A 41 -8.33 0.68 1.29
C PRO A 41 -7.26 1.68 0.87
N ILE A 42 -6.06 1.16 0.64
CA ILE A 42 -4.99 1.94 0.03
C ILE A 42 -4.91 1.47 -1.42
N VAL A 43 -5.04 2.39 -2.35
CA VAL A 43 -5.14 2.04 -3.76
C VAL A 43 -3.93 2.54 -4.53
N ALA A 44 -3.70 1.92 -5.69
CA ALA A 44 -2.58 2.29 -6.55
C ALA A 44 -2.84 3.66 -7.17
N PRO A 45 -1.87 4.57 -7.11
CA PRO A 45 -2.02 5.89 -7.72
C PRO A 45 -1.79 5.87 -9.23
N ILE A 46 -1.17 4.82 -9.73
CA ILE A 46 -0.91 4.66 -11.17
C ILE A 46 -0.97 3.18 -11.52
N SER A 47 -1.08 2.90 -12.81
CA SER A 47 -0.95 1.54 -13.32
C SER A 47 0.53 1.21 -13.50
N GLY A 48 0.89 -0.04 -13.30
CA GLY A 48 2.27 -0.49 -13.48
C GLY A 48 2.52 -1.83 -12.81
N ILE A 49 3.79 -2.11 -12.56
CA ILE A 49 4.22 -3.35 -11.92
C ILE A 49 4.73 -3.01 -10.53
N VAL A 50 4.31 -3.78 -9.55
CA VAL A 50 4.80 -3.62 -8.18
C VAL A 50 6.25 -4.04 -8.13
N LYS A 51 7.13 -3.07 -7.86
CA LYS A 51 8.57 -3.34 -7.79
C LYS A 51 8.93 -4.00 -6.47
N GLU A 52 8.39 -3.46 -5.38
CA GLU A 52 8.61 -4.05 -4.07
C GLU A 52 7.49 -3.66 -3.12
N VAL A 53 7.28 -4.50 -2.11
CA VAL A 53 6.33 -4.24 -1.04
C VAL A 53 7.14 -4.06 0.23
N CYS A 54 6.94 -2.92 0.91
CA CYS A 54 7.79 -2.50 2.02
C CYS A 54 7.19 -2.81 3.39
N VAL A 55 5.95 -3.31 3.44
CA VAL A 55 5.25 -3.58 4.70
C VAL A 55 4.60 -4.94 4.65
N SER A 56 4.19 -5.43 5.83
CA SER A 56 3.51 -6.72 5.97
C SER A 56 2.21 -6.55 6.73
N GLY A 57 1.28 -7.49 6.56
CA GLY A 57 0.05 -7.49 7.33
C GLY A 57 0.37 -7.61 8.82
N GLY A 58 -0.33 -6.83 9.63
CA GLY A 58 -0.09 -6.76 11.06
C GLY A 58 0.92 -5.72 11.50
N GLN A 59 1.61 -5.08 10.57
CA GLN A 59 2.64 -4.09 10.89
C GLN A 59 2.00 -2.75 11.20
N GLU A 60 2.49 -2.08 12.25
CA GLU A 60 2.08 -0.71 12.54
C GLU A 60 2.95 0.24 11.72
N VAL A 61 2.33 1.28 11.17
CA VAL A 61 3.02 2.24 10.32
C VAL A 61 2.65 3.66 10.71
N GLU A 62 3.55 4.58 10.43
CA GLU A 62 3.29 6.00 10.61
C GLU A 62 2.89 6.62 9.29
N ALA A 63 2.39 7.85 9.36
CA ALA A 63 1.99 8.59 8.16
C ALA A 63 3.18 8.71 7.21
N GLU A 64 2.90 8.63 5.92
CA GLU A 64 3.85 8.80 4.82
C GLU A 64 4.90 7.70 4.70
N VAL A 65 4.77 6.61 5.47
CA VAL A 65 5.62 5.43 5.27
C VAL A 65 5.32 4.87 3.87
N THR A 66 6.37 4.52 3.14
CA THR A 66 6.21 3.91 1.83
C THR A 66 5.74 2.47 2.00
N LEU A 67 4.60 2.16 1.43
CA LEU A 67 3.96 0.85 1.54
C LEU A 67 4.44 -0.08 0.44
N ALA A 68 4.53 0.46 -0.78
CA ALA A 68 4.97 -0.29 -1.95
C ALA A 68 5.49 0.68 -2.98
N ILE A 69 6.22 0.17 -3.96
CA ILE A 69 6.74 0.98 -5.07
C ILE A 69 6.25 0.36 -6.37
N ILE A 70 5.67 1.19 -7.23
CA ILE A 70 5.16 0.78 -8.55
C ILE A 70 6.06 1.41 -9.61
N GLU A 71 6.44 0.62 -10.59
CA GLU A 71 7.21 1.15 -11.73
C GLU A 71 6.58 0.85 -13.08
#